data_04e69b506795d2ddb6e6fa89a471cc79
#
_entry.id   04e69b506795d2ddb6e6fa89a471cc79
#
_cell.length_a   1.000
_cell.length_b   1.000
_cell.length_c   1.000
_cell.angle_alpha   90.00
_cell.angle_beta   90.00
_cell.angle_gamma   90.00
#
_symmetry.space_group_name_H-M   'P 1'
#
loop_
_entity.id
_entity.type
_entity.pdbx_description
1 polymer ?
#
loop_
_entity_poly.entity_id
_entity_poly.type
_entity_poly.pdbx_seq_one_letter_code
_entity_poly.pdbx_strand_id
1 'polypeptide(L)'
;MEWPFGPYETVMGAILLMTIPLQRLLTRDEPGMRVPLAELLVEIREKGYKWHISIFVVMYGFKAFIDQHNEAIKPRVGGFTHYVHGLEGGFTLWVQETFRNEVLSDVLSFHYLFVYLFLIWFSPMYYILCRDEVMADKAVLNYFIAYVLAVPLYLFFNVEVTSSFLPGMDALLYHRSWNLFFFTEADPLDNGFPSLHIGIPLGLLAINRLHVRDLGIGMKEWRHREFDLFVAANVPIYLFSIQYLGIHWISDVVPGAI
;
A
#
# COMPACT_ATOMS: atom_id res chain seq x y z
N MET A 1 -11.37 -31.83 -10.07
CA MET A 1 -10.10 -31.32 -9.48
C MET A 1 -10.46 -29.97 -8.87
N GLU A 2 -10.53 -29.89 -7.56
CA GLU A 2 -10.82 -28.62 -6.90
C GLU A 2 -9.63 -27.66 -7.06
N TRP A 3 -9.90 -26.38 -7.26
CA TRP A 3 -8.87 -25.36 -7.41
C TRP A 3 -8.13 -25.21 -6.06
N PRO A 4 -6.80 -25.35 -6.01
CA PRO A 4 -6.06 -25.46 -4.74
C PRO A 4 -5.90 -24.12 -4.01
N PHE A 5 -6.31 -23.01 -4.61
CA PHE A 5 -6.17 -21.67 -4.04
C PHE A 5 -7.53 -21.08 -3.68
N GLY A 6 -7.58 -20.27 -2.63
CA GLY A 6 -8.75 -19.48 -2.28
C GLY A 6 -9.04 -18.36 -3.29
N PRO A 7 -10.19 -17.70 -3.17
CA PRO A 7 -10.56 -16.58 -4.05
C PRO A 7 -9.54 -15.44 -4.03
N TYR A 8 -9.02 -15.12 -2.86
CA TYR A 8 -8.04 -14.06 -2.68
C TYR A 8 -6.72 -14.36 -3.41
N GLU A 9 -6.14 -15.53 -3.18
CA GLU A 9 -4.88 -15.95 -3.79
C GLU A 9 -5.01 -16.03 -5.32
N THR A 10 -6.19 -16.43 -5.80
CA THR A 10 -6.49 -16.48 -7.23
C THR A 10 -6.50 -15.09 -7.85
N VAL A 11 -7.21 -14.14 -7.23
CA VAL A 11 -7.29 -12.75 -7.71
C VAL A 11 -5.92 -12.08 -7.60
N MET A 12 -5.21 -12.26 -6.48
CA MET A 12 -3.87 -11.69 -6.30
C MET A 12 -2.88 -12.26 -7.32
N GLY A 13 -2.92 -13.57 -7.56
CA GLY A 13 -2.09 -14.20 -8.60
C GLY A 13 -2.36 -13.64 -9.99
N ALA A 14 -3.64 -13.45 -10.35
CA ALA A 14 -4.02 -12.83 -11.62
C ALA A 14 -3.51 -11.40 -11.75
N ILE A 15 -3.59 -10.61 -10.67
CA ILE A 15 -3.09 -9.23 -10.65
C ILE A 15 -1.56 -9.19 -10.78
N LEU A 16 -0.84 -10.09 -10.13
CA LEU A 16 0.62 -10.18 -10.26
C LEU A 16 1.06 -10.46 -11.70
N LEU A 17 0.27 -11.20 -12.48
CA LEU A 17 0.53 -11.42 -13.91
C LEU A 17 0.47 -10.13 -14.72
N MET A 18 -0.22 -9.09 -14.24
CA MET A 18 -0.26 -7.76 -14.87
C MET A 18 1.07 -6.99 -14.78
N THR A 19 2.03 -7.45 -13.98
CA THR A 19 3.35 -6.80 -13.82
C THR A 19 4.01 -6.52 -15.17
N ILE A 20 4.12 -7.53 -16.03
CA ILE A 20 4.76 -7.38 -17.35
C ILE A 20 3.92 -6.51 -18.29
N PRO A 21 2.62 -6.80 -18.52
CA PRO A 21 1.79 -5.96 -19.38
C PRO A 21 1.78 -4.49 -18.97
N LEU A 22 1.62 -4.21 -17.68
CA LEU A 22 1.58 -2.83 -17.18
C LEU A 22 2.94 -2.13 -17.34
N GLN A 23 4.04 -2.80 -17.02
CA GLN A 23 5.39 -2.25 -17.25
C GLN A 23 5.59 -1.92 -18.74
N ARG A 24 5.17 -2.83 -19.66
CA ARG A 24 5.25 -2.57 -21.10
C ARG A 24 4.40 -1.38 -21.54
N LEU A 25 3.22 -1.21 -20.96
CA LEU A 25 2.35 -0.06 -21.22
C LEU A 25 2.99 1.25 -20.76
N LEU A 26 3.48 1.29 -19.51
CA LEU A 26 4.09 2.49 -18.92
C LEU A 26 5.44 2.88 -19.54
N THR A 27 6.08 1.97 -20.27
CA THR A 27 7.34 2.21 -21.00
C THR A 27 7.17 2.15 -22.51
N ARG A 28 5.93 2.38 -23.02
CA ARG A 28 5.67 2.26 -24.47
C ARG A 28 6.52 3.18 -25.31
N ASP A 29 6.79 4.39 -24.80
CA ASP A 29 7.56 5.43 -25.48
C ASP A 29 9.08 5.28 -25.26
N GLU A 30 9.52 4.38 -24.37
CA GLU A 30 10.92 4.12 -24.00
C GLU A 30 11.26 2.61 -24.08
N PRO A 31 11.11 1.95 -25.24
CA PRO A 31 11.31 0.51 -25.33
C PRO A 31 12.75 0.06 -25.00
N GLY A 32 13.73 0.94 -25.13
CA GLY A 32 15.14 0.68 -24.77
C GLY A 32 15.39 0.45 -23.28
N MET A 33 14.45 0.86 -22.41
CA MET A 33 14.52 0.61 -20.96
C MET A 33 14.23 -0.85 -20.58
N ARG A 34 13.58 -1.61 -21.48
CA ARG A 34 12.98 -2.91 -21.11
C ARG A 34 14.01 -4.02 -21.06
N VAL A 35 14.02 -4.77 -19.98
CA VAL A 35 14.74 -6.05 -19.92
C VAL A 35 14.00 -7.06 -20.79
N PRO A 36 14.67 -7.75 -21.72
CA PRO A 36 14.11 -8.91 -22.40
C PRO A 36 13.72 -9.99 -21.38
N LEU A 37 12.54 -10.59 -21.49
CA LEU A 37 12.08 -11.59 -20.53
C LEU A 37 13.02 -12.80 -20.41
N ALA A 38 13.69 -13.16 -21.52
CA ALA A 38 14.67 -14.23 -21.52
C ALA A 38 15.93 -13.91 -20.68
N GLU A 39 16.24 -12.62 -20.49
CA GLU A 39 17.40 -12.14 -19.72
C GLU A 39 17.07 -11.83 -18.27
N LEU A 40 15.78 -11.79 -17.90
CA LEU A 40 15.33 -11.32 -16.59
C LEU A 40 15.97 -12.08 -15.42
N LEU A 41 16.04 -13.40 -15.50
CA LEU A 41 16.65 -14.22 -14.44
C LEU A 41 18.17 -13.97 -14.32
N VAL A 42 18.82 -13.73 -15.45
CA VAL A 42 20.25 -13.37 -15.49
C VAL A 42 20.45 -12.01 -14.84
N GLU A 43 19.66 -11.02 -15.24
CA GLU A 43 19.67 -9.66 -14.66
C GLU A 43 19.49 -9.69 -13.15
N ILE A 44 18.47 -10.40 -12.66
CA ILE A 44 18.18 -10.52 -11.21
C ILE A 44 19.38 -11.15 -10.48
N ARG A 45 20.05 -12.13 -11.08
CA ARG A 45 21.18 -12.82 -10.46
C ARG A 45 22.45 -11.98 -10.47
N GLU A 46 22.78 -11.35 -11.61
CA GLU A 46 24.03 -10.60 -11.80
C GLU A 46 24.03 -9.27 -11.07
N LYS A 47 22.88 -8.58 -11.04
CA LYS A 47 22.72 -7.28 -10.39
C LYS A 47 22.48 -7.34 -8.88
N GLY A 48 22.40 -8.54 -8.32
CA GLY A 48 22.30 -8.72 -6.88
C GLY A 48 20.94 -8.38 -6.26
N TYR A 49 19.84 -8.38 -7.05
CA TYR A 49 18.48 -8.08 -6.56
C TYR A 49 17.93 -9.07 -5.52
N LYS A 50 18.68 -10.12 -5.17
CA LYS A 50 18.28 -11.07 -4.11
C LYS A 50 18.11 -10.42 -2.73
N TRP A 51 18.81 -9.33 -2.43
CA TRP A 51 18.63 -8.63 -1.17
C TRP A 51 17.27 -7.92 -1.08
N HIS A 52 16.70 -7.47 -2.21
CA HIS A 52 15.34 -6.92 -2.28
C HIS A 52 14.32 -7.96 -1.82
N ILE A 53 14.44 -9.18 -2.34
CA ILE A 53 13.59 -10.31 -1.94
C ILE A 53 13.78 -10.60 -0.44
N SER A 54 15.04 -10.58 0.04
CA SER A 54 15.33 -10.82 1.45
C SER A 54 14.67 -9.78 2.36
N ILE A 55 14.66 -8.49 1.98
CA ILE A 55 13.96 -7.45 2.73
C ILE A 55 12.46 -7.74 2.81
N PHE A 56 11.81 -8.10 1.69
CA PHE A 56 10.39 -8.46 1.72
C PHE A 56 10.09 -9.64 2.65
N VAL A 57 10.93 -10.69 2.62
CA VAL A 57 10.78 -11.84 3.53
C VAL A 57 10.94 -11.42 4.98
N VAL A 58 11.94 -10.59 5.28
CA VAL A 58 12.18 -10.06 6.63
C VAL A 58 11.01 -9.19 7.09
N MET A 59 10.53 -8.29 6.22
CA MET A 59 9.37 -7.43 6.52
C MET A 59 8.11 -8.25 6.80
N TYR A 60 7.83 -9.27 5.97
CA TYR A 60 6.70 -10.16 6.17
C TYR A 60 6.79 -10.93 7.49
N GLY A 61 7.95 -11.52 7.77
CA GLY A 61 8.19 -12.23 9.03
C GLY A 61 8.11 -11.29 10.25
N PHE A 62 8.61 -10.07 10.12
CA PHE A 62 8.52 -9.06 11.18
C PHE A 62 7.07 -8.61 11.41
N LYS A 63 6.30 -8.38 10.33
CA LYS A 63 4.87 -8.09 10.43
C LYS A 63 4.14 -9.21 11.17
N ALA A 64 4.30 -10.45 10.74
CA ALA A 64 3.66 -11.59 11.38
C ALA A 64 4.03 -11.72 12.87
N PHE A 65 5.30 -11.46 13.22
CA PHE A 65 5.75 -11.45 14.61
C PHE A 65 5.08 -10.33 15.41
N ILE A 66 5.02 -9.11 14.88
CA ILE A 66 4.38 -7.97 15.55
C ILE A 66 2.89 -8.23 15.74
N ASP A 67 2.18 -8.66 14.69
CA ASP A 67 0.74 -8.91 14.75
C ASP A 67 0.40 -9.99 15.81
N GLN A 68 1.25 -11.00 15.94
CA GLN A 68 1.08 -12.03 16.97
C GLN A 68 1.27 -11.52 18.41
N HIS A 69 2.08 -10.49 18.62
CA HIS A 69 2.46 -10.03 19.96
C HIS A 69 1.84 -8.69 20.36
N ASN A 70 1.24 -7.95 19.43
CA ASN A 70 0.70 -6.62 19.70
C ASN A 70 -0.45 -6.64 20.70
N GLU A 71 -1.31 -7.66 20.68
CA GLU A 71 -2.41 -7.86 21.62
C GLU A 71 -1.98 -7.86 23.09
N ALA A 72 -0.74 -8.28 23.38
CA ALA A 72 -0.18 -8.26 24.73
C ALA A 72 0.33 -6.88 25.15
N ILE A 73 0.67 -6.02 24.20
CA ILE A 73 1.26 -4.69 24.43
C ILE A 73 0.20 -3.59 24.48
N LYS A 74 -0.70 -3.58 23.51
CA LYS A 74 -1.71 -2.53 23.31
C LYS A 74 -2.59 -2.23 24.53
N PRO A 75 -3.14 -3.23 25.26
CA PRO A 75 -3.94 -2.96 26.44
C PRO A 75 -3.20 -2.25 27.57
N ARG A 76 -1.87 -2.34 27.58
CA ARG A 76 -1.02 -1.70 28.60
C ARG A 76 -0.75 -0.23 28.29
N VAL A 77 -0.85 0.17 27.03
CA VAL A 77 -0.57 1.54 26.58
C VAL A 77 -1.84 2.39 26.59
N GLY A 78 -3.02 1.77 26.35
CA GLY A 78 -4.30 2.44 26.18
C GLY A 78 -4.54 2.89 24.75
N GLY A 79 -5.77 3.38 24.48
CA GLY A 79 -6.23 3.82 23.15
C GLY A 79 -6.22 5.34 23.00
N PHE A 80 -5.88 5.82 21.81
CA PHE A 80 -5.87 7.24 21.46
C PHE A 80 -7.03 7.65 20.54
N THR A 81 -7.94 6.73 20.22
CA THR A 81 -9.05 6.95 19.30
C THR A 81 -9.95 8.14 19.70
N HIS A 82 -10.20 8.32 21.01
CA HIS A 82 -11.00 9.47 21.49
C HIS A 82 -10.36 10.83 21.21
N TYR A 83 -9.03 10.92 21.24
CA TYR A 83 -8.34 12.17 20.90
C TYR A 83 -8.44 12.46 19.40
N VAL A 84 -8.26 11.44 18.58
CA VAL A 84 -8.40 11.54 17.11
C VAL A 84 -9.83 11.93 16.75
N HIS A 85 -10.84 11.26 17.32
CA HIS A 85 -12.25 11.60 17.13
C HIS A 85 -12.57 13.02 17.58
N GLY A 86 -11.97 13.49 18.68
CA GLY A 86 -12.15 14.85 19.17
C GLY A 86 -11.65 15.93 18.18
N LEU A 87 -10.69 15.59 17.32
CA LEU A 87 -10.19 16.47 16.26
C LEU A 87 -11.06 16.47 15.00
N GLU A 88 -11.59 15.30 14.61
CA GLU A 88 -12.24 15.10 13.30
C GLU A 88 -13.77 15.02 13.37
N GLY A 89 -14.31 14.65 14.53
CA GLY A 89 -15.74 14.41 14.68
C GLY A 89 -16.26 13.32 13.75
N GLY A 90 -17.40 13.57 13.10
CA GLY A 90 -18.09 12.61 12.21
C GLY A 90 -17.76 12.78 10.72
N PHE A 91 -16.62 13.35 10.35
CA PHE A 91 -16.31 13.63 8.92
C PHE A 91 -16.32 12.36 8.06
N THR A 92 -15.68 11.29 8.50
CA THR A 92 -15.65 10.00 7.79
C THR A 92 -17.02 9.38 7.63
N LEU A 93 -17.86 9.45 8.66
CA LEU A 93 -19.26 9.02 8.58
C LEU A 93 -20.03 9.82 7.53
N TRP A 94 -19.88 11.14 7.52
CA TRP A 94 -20.51 12.00 6.50
C TRP A 94 -20.06 11.62 5.08
N VAL A 95 -18.76 11.32 4.87
CA VAL A 95 -18.25 10.83 3.55
C VAL A 95 -18.96 9.54 3.16
N GLN A 96 -19.03 8.57 4.07
CA GLN A 96 -19.66 7.28 3.78
C GLN A 96 -21.14 7.43 3.45
N GLU A 97 -21.91 8.19 4.25
CA GLU A 97 -23.34 8.41 4.03
C GLU A 97 -23.62 9.15 2.72
N THR A 98 -22.81 10.17 2.39
CA THR A 98 -22.97 10.99 1.18
C THR A 98 -22.76 10.19 -0.10
N PHE A 99 -21.78 9.29 -0.12
CA PHE A 99 -21.37 8.56 -1.31
C PHE A 99 -21.79 7.09 -1.32
N ARG A 100 -22.62 6.66 -0.37
CA ARG A 100 -23.00 5.26 -0.21
C ARG A 100 -23.56 4.63 -1.47
N ASN A 101 -22.83 3.65 -2.02
CA ASN A 101 -23.18 2.94 -3.23
C ASN A 101 -22.47 1.56 -3.26
N GLU A 102 -23.20 0.48 -3.55
CA GLU A 102 -22.65 -0.88 -3.52
C GLU A 102 -21.52 -1.09 -4.54
N VAL A 103 -21.69 -0.61 -5.78
CA VAL A 103 -20.68 -0.75 -6.82
C VAL A 103 -19.42 0.03 -6.45
N LEU A 104 -19.58 1.24 -5.91
CA LEU A 104 -18.47 2.04 -5.41
C LEU A 104 -17.74 1.31 -4.28
N SER A 105 -18.47 0.71 -3.34
CA SER A 105 -17.89 -0.07 -2.25
C SER A 105 -17.06 -1.25 -2.77
N ASP A 106 -17.56 -1.98 -3.77
CA ASP A 106 -16.84 -3.10 -4.37
C ASP A 106 -15.56 -2.64 -5.09
N VAL A 107 -15.66 -1.58 -5.89
CA VAL A 107 -14.51 -1.02 -6.63
C VAL A 107 -13.45 -0.50 -5.68
N LEU A 108 -13.84 0.26 -4.65
CA LEU A 108 -12.90 0.81 -3.70
C LEU A 108 -12.29 -0.25 -2.78
N SER A 109 -13.06 -1.27 -2.39
CA SER A 109 -12.54 -2.43 -1.66
C SER A 109 -11.51 -3.19 -2.49
N PHE A 110 -11.81 -3.45 -3.78
CA PHE A 110 -10.85 -4.07 -4.69
C PHE A 110 -9.57 -3.22 -4.82
N HIS A 111 -9.73 -1.91 -5.00
CA HIS A 111 -8.59 -0.99 -5.11
C HIS A 111 -7.75 -0.98 -3.84
N TYR A 112 -8.39 -0.88 -2.69
CA TYR A 112 -7.73 -0.86 -1.39
C TYR A 112 -6.93 -2.15 -1.13
N LEU A 113 -7.55 -3.32 -1.39
CA LEU A 113 -6.99 -4.61 -1.09
C LEU A 113 -5.92 -5.06 -2.08
N PHE A 114 -6.26 -4.99 -3.36
CA PHE A 114 -5.46 -5.64 -4.41
C PHE A 114 -4.54 -4.66 -5.13
N VAL A 115 -5.05 -3.47 -5.49
CA VAL A 115 -4.22 -2.50 -6.22
C VAL A 115 -3.12 -1.95 -5.34
N TYR A 116 -3.37 -1.78 -4.04
CA TYR A 116 -2.34 -1.36 -3.10
C TYR A 116 -1.22 -2.40 -2.95
N LEU A 117 -1.56 -3.66 -2.68
CA LEU A 117 -0.55 -4.72 -2.57
C LEU A 117 0.18 -4.95 -3.89
N PHE A 118 -0.54 -4.82 -5.02
CA PHE A 118 0.10 -4.83 -6.32
C PHE A 118 1.07 -3.67 -6.50
N LEU A 119 0.74 -2.45 -6.07
CA LEU A 119 1.63 -1.30 -6.14
C LEU A 119 2.91 -1.51 -5.33
N ILE A 120 2.82 -2.11 -4.14
CA ILE A 120 3.97 -2.49 -3.32
C ILE A 120 4.90 -3.45 -4.08
N TRP A 121 4.34 -4.49 -4.66
CA TRP A 121 5.07 -5.44 -5.49
C TRP A 121 5.60 -4.80 -6.77
N PHE A 122 4.73 -4.08 -7.47
CA PHE A 122 5.00 -3.57 -8.81
C PHE A 122 6.11 -2.52 -8.84
N SER A 123 6.20 -1.65 -7.83
CA SER A 123 7.17 -0.54 -7.87
C SER A 123 8.63 -0.99 -7.97
N PRO A 124 9.17 -1.86 -7.11
CA PRO A 124 10.54 -2.33 -7.29
C PRO A 124 10.68 -3.18 -8.56
N MET A 125 9.68 -4.03 -8.87
CA MET A 125 9.71 -4.85 -10.07
C MET A 125 9.72 -4.01 -11.34
N TYR A 126 8.97 -2.90 -11.37
CA TYR A 126 8.99 -1.96 -12.48
C TYR A 126 10.41 -1.42 -12.74
N TYR A 127 11.10 -0.96 -11.70
CA TYR A 127 12.46 -0.43 -11.84
C TYR A 127 13.47 -1.52 -12.23
N ILE A 128 13.36 -2.73 -11.66
CA ILE A 128 14.18 -3.89 -12.07
C ILE A 128 13.98 -4.19 -13.56
N LEU A 129 12.72 -4.25 -14.02
CA LEU A 129 12.36 -4.47 -15.42
C LEU A 129 12.78 -3.33 -16.35
N CYS A 130 13.10 -2.17 -15.79
CA CYS A 130 13.63 -1.00 -16.50
C CYS A 130 15.16 -0.83 -16.36
N ARG A 131 15.87 -1.79 -15.77
CA ARG A 131 17.33 -1.73 -15.49
C ARG A 131 17.74 -0.49 -14.69
N ASP A 132 16.90 -0.07 -13.75
CA ASP A 132 17.19 1.05 -12.86
C ASP A 132 17.41 0.55 -11.42
N GLU A 133 18.63 0.13 -11.13
CA GLU A 133 19.03 -0.41 -9.83
C GLU A 133 18.83 0.63 -8.71
N VAL A 134 19.21 1.87 -8.98
CA VAL A 134 19.13 2.95 -7.98
C VAL A 134 17.71 3.19 -7.54
N MET A 135 16.78 3.20 -8.50
CA MET A 135 15.36 3.41 -8.17
C MET A 135 14.71 2.16 -7.58
N ALA A 136 15.16 0.96 -7.99
CA ALA A 136 14.73 -0.29 -7.36
C ALA A 136 15.12 -0.32 -5.88
N ASP A 137 16.37 0.02 -5.57
CA ASP A 137 16.88 0.11 -4.19
C ASP A 137 16.07 1.12 -3.38
N LYS A 138 15.87 2.32 -3.91
CA LYS A 138 15.10 3.38 -3.24
C LYS A 138 13.64 2.95 -2.98
N ALA A 139 13.00 2.27 -3.93
CA ALA A 139 11.64 1.79 -3.78
C ALA A 139 11.52 0.76 -2.63
N VAL A 140 12.43 -0.22 -2.57
CA VAL A 140 12.44 -1.22 -1.49
C VAL A 140 12.74 -0.57 -0.13
N LEU A 141 13.71 0.35 -0.08
CA LEU A 141 14.02 1.08 1.16
C LEU A 141 12.85 1.94 1.62
N ASN A 142 12.08 2.54 0.71
CA ASN A 142 10.86 3.28 1.06
C ASN A 142 9.88 2.40 1.86
N TYR A 143 9.61 1.17 1.39
CA TYR A 143 8.74 0.24 2.14
C TYR A 143 9.30 -0.12 3.49
N PHE A 144 10.58 -0.49 3.51
CA PHE A 144 11.24 -0.89 4.74
C PHE A 144 11.19 0.24 5.79
N ILE A 145 11.54 1.46 5.42
CA ILE A 145 11.55 2.63 6.31
C ILE A 145 10.14 2.96 6.76
N ALA A 146 9.17 3.03 5.83
CA ALA A 146 7.79 3.32 6.17
C ALA A 146 7.22 2.32 7.17
N TYR A 147 7.53 1.04 6.98
CA TYR A 147 7.07 -0.02 7.89
C TYR A 147 7.74 0.06 9.25
N VAL A 148 9.08 0.24 9.29
CA VAL A 148 9.83 0.37 10.55
C VAL A 148 9.36 1.58 11.36
N LEU A 149 9.00 2.69 10.71
CA LEU A 149 8.46 3.86 11.38
C LEU A 149 7.01 3.69 11.85
N ALA A 150 6.20 2.92 11.10
CA ALA A 150 4.81 2.69 11.47
C ALA A 150 4.65 1.73 12.67
N VAL A 151 5.50 0.70 12.77
CA VAL A 151 5.37 -0.33 13.81
C VAL A 151 5.35 0.23 15.25
N PRO A 152 6.24 1.14 15.66
CA PRO A 152 6.15 1.76 16.99
C PRO A 152 4.82 2.49 17.23
N LEU A 153 4.27 3.12 16.18
CA LEU A 153 2.98 3.81 16.27
C LEU A 153 1.84 2.81 16.44
N TYR A 154 1.84 1.71 15.70
CA TYR A 154 0.87 0.62 15.87
C TYR A 154 0.89 -0.01 17.25
N LEU A 155 2.07 -0.10 17.87
CA LEU A 155 2.23 -0.69 19.21
C LEU A 155 1.89 0.29 20.35
N PHE A 156 2.23 1.56 20.19
CA PHE A 156 2.22 2.54 21.29
C PHE A 156 1.26 3.71 21.07
N PHE A 157 0.66 3.81 19.90
CA PHE A 157 -0.35 4.82 19.56
C PHE A 157 -1.56 4.16 18.90
N ASN A 158 -2.29 3.38 19.70
CA ASN A 158 -3.43 2.59 19.22
C ASN A 158 -4.60 3.49 18.84
N VAL A 159 -5.01 3.42 17.57
CA VAL A 159 -6.18 4.10 17.05
C VAL A 159 -7.05 3.07 16.34
N GLU A 160 -8.28 2.93 16.81
CA GLU A 160 -9.24 2.04 16.16
C GLU A 160 -9.68 2.58 14.80
N VAL A 161 -9.98 1.67 13.88
CA VAL A 161 -10.56 2.04 12.59
C VAL A 161 -11.91 2.74 12.79
N THR A 162 -12.27 3.67 11.92
CA THR A 162 -13.45 4.51 12.07
C THR A 162 -14.75 3.72 12.17
N SER A 163 -14.86 2.61 11.44
CA SER A 163 -16.03 1.72 11.47
C SER A 163 -16.22 0.93 12.78
N SER A 164 -15.15 0.77 13.58
CA SER A 164 -15.25 0.15 14.90
C SER A 164 -15.66 1.15 15.97
N PHE A 165 -15.37 2.43 15.77
CA PHE A 165 -15.53 3.46 16.78
C PHE A 165 -16.75 4.34 16.58
N LEU A 166 -17.08 4.75 15.35
CA LEU A 166 -18.16 5.69 15.06
C LEU A 166 -19.51 4.97 14.97
N PRO A 167 -20.49 5.30 15.87
CA PRO A 167 -21.82 4.76 15.76
C PRO A 167 -22.48 5.11 14.42
N GLY A 168 -23.04 4.11 13.76
CA GLY A 168 -23.71 4.28 12.45
C GLY A 168 -22.79 4.15 11.25
N MET A 169 -21.48 4.02 11.44
CA MET A 169 -20.56 3.77 10.36
C MET A 169 -20.49 2.28 10.03
N ASP A 170 -20.66 1.94 8.76
CA ASP A 170 -20.58 0.56 8.28
C ASP A 170 -19.13 0.17 7.94
N ALA A 171 -18.73 -1.04 8.33
CA ALA A 171 -17.44 -1.62 7.98
C ALA A 171 -17.47 -2.17 6.54
N LEU A 172 -17.57 -1.28 5.53
CA LEU A 172 -17.82 -1.66 4.13
C LEU A 172 -16.76 -2.58 3.55
N LEU A 173 -15.50 -2.45 4.00
CA LEU A 173 -14.41 -3.33 3.58
C LEU A 173 -14.65 -4.78 4.01
N TYR A 174 -15.30 -5.00 5.15
CA TYR A 174 -15.41 -6.30 5.80
C TYR A 174 -16.74 -7.03 5.50
N HIS A 175 -17.66 -6.44 4.74
CA HIS A 175 -18.96 -7.02 4.44
C HIS A 175 -18.95 -8.20 3.47
N ARG A 176 -17.91 -8.35 2.66
CA ARG A 176 -17.81 -9.47 1.71
C ARG A 176 -17.11 -10.65 2.36
N SER A 177 -17.68 -11.85 2.24
CA SER A 177 -17.17 -13.08 2.86
C SER A 177 -15.71 -13.40 2.52
N TRP A 178 -15.28 -13.08 1.30
CA TRP A 178 -13.89 -13.28 0.88
C TRP A 178 -12.93 -12.19 1.39
N ASN A 179 -13.42 -10.98 1.68
CA ASN A 179 -12.67 -9.91 2.34
C ASN A 179 -12.49 -10.20 3.82
N LEU A 180 -13.55 -10.71 4.48
CA LEU A 180 -13.57 -10.99 5.90
C LEU A 180 -12.47 -11.97 6.30
N PHE A 181 -12.31 -13.05 5.54
CA PHE A 181 -11.33 -14.10 5.85
C PHE A 181 -9.88 -13.59 5.82
N PHE A 182 -9.57 -12.67 4.91
CA PHE A 182 -8.21 -12.15 4.78
C PHE A 182 -7.87 -11.06 5.80
N PHE A 183 -8.85 -10.21 6.16
CA PHE A 183 -8.59 -9.01 6.95
C PHE A 183 -8.78 -9.16 8.45
N THR A 184 -9.75 -9.93 8.91
CA THR A 184 -9.97 -10.14 10.34
C THR A 184 -8.86 -10.94 11.01
N GLU A 185 -8.13 -11.75 10.23
CA GLU A 185 -6.98 -12.51 10.75
C GLU A 185 -5.62 -11.81 10.51
N ALA A 186 -5.53 -10.92 9.52
CA ALA A 186 -4.27 -10.36 9.07
C ALA A 186 -4.05 -8.88 9.41
N ASP A 187 -5.10 -8.13 9.76
CA ASP A 187 -4.99 -6.69 10.03
C ASP A 187 -5.84 -6.29 11.25
N PRO A 188 -5.21 -6.04 12.40
CA PRO A 188 -5.92 -5.64 13.61
C PRO A 188 -6.69 -4.35 13.41
N LEU A 189 -7.95 -4.31 13.93
CA LEU A 189 -8.86 -3.16 13.81
C LEU A 189 -8.42 -1.91 14.61
N ASP A 190 -7.31 -1.97 15.32
CA ASP A 190 -6.73 -0.90 16.12
C ASP A 190 -5.37 -0.39 15.60
N ASN A 191 -5.02 -0.76 14.36
CA ASN A 191 -3.87 -0.26 13.62
C ASN A 191 -4.26 0.89 12.66
N GLY A 192 -5.19 1.76 13.06
CA GLY A 192 -5.66 2.87 12.23
C GLY A 192 -4.60 3.94 11.95
N PHE A 193 -3.54 4.06 12.75
CA PHE A 193 -2.57 5.15 12.68
C PHE A 193 -1.13 4.64 12.65
N PRO A 194 -0.27 5.05 11.70
CA PRO A 194 -0.52 5.87 10.51
C PRO A 194 -1.02 5.06 9.32
N SER A 195 -1.59 5.73 8.29
CA SER A 195 -2.02 5.06 7.07
C SER A 195 -0.85 4.79 6.12
N LEU A 196 -0.44 3.52 6.00
CA LEU A 196 0.57 3.10 5.02
C LEU A 196 0.04 3.11 3.57
N HIS A 197 -1.28 3.04 3.37
CA HIS A 197 -1.91 3.18 2.05
C HIS A 197 -1.65 4.56 1.44
N ILE A 198 -1.38 5.55 2.27
CA ILE A 198 -0.99 6.91 1.85
C ILE A 198 0.52 7.09 1.93
N GLY A 199 1.14 6.67 3.03
CA GLY A 199 2.57 6.88 3.28
C GLY A 199 3.47 6.26 2.23
N ILE A 200 3.22 5.02 1.85
CA ILE A 200 4.07 4.32 0.88
C ILE A 200 4.02 4.95 -0.52
N PRO A 201 2.85 5.20 -1.13
CA PRO A 201 2.79 5.88 -2.43
C PRO A 201 3.36 7.29 -2.40
N LEU A 202 3.09 8.08 -1.36
CA LEU A 202 3.65 9.43 -1.23
C LEU A 202 5.17 9.41 -1.05
N GLY A 203 5.70 8.49 -0.25
CA GLY A 203 7.15 8.28 -0.10
C GLY A 203 7.81 7.95 -1.43
N LEU A 204 7.20 7.08 -2.24
CA LEU A 204 7.68 6.76 -3.59
C LEU A 204 7.68 7.98 -4.50
N LEU A 205 6.61 8.79 -4.50
CA LEU A 205 6.55 10.04 -5.25
C LEU A 205 7.60 11.05 -4.78
N ALA A 206 7.82 11.18 -3.48
CA ALA A 206 8.85 12.05 -2.92
C ALA A 206 10.25 11.64 -3.38
N ILE A 207 10.56 10.34 -3.32
CA ILE A 207 11.82 9.78 -3.80
C ILE A 207 12.02 10.07 -5.29
N ASN A 208 10.99 9.91 -6.10
CA ASN A 208 11.01 10.22 -7.52
C ASN A 208 11.32 11.70 -7.77
N ARG A 209 10.66 12.61 -7.05
CA ARG A 209 10.91 14.06 -7.14
C ARG A 209 12.33 14.45 -6.72
N LEU A 210 12.81 13.88 -5.63
CA LEU A 210 14.17 14.11 -5.14
C LEU A 210 15.20 13.64 -6.17
N HIS A 211 15.00 12.43 -6.72
CA HIS A 211 15.91 11.86 -7.73
C HIS A 211 15.97 12.71 -9.01
N VAL A 212 14.83 13.13 -9.53
CA VAL A 212 14.74 14.02 -10.70
C VAL A 212 15.45 15.37 -10.45
N ARG A 213 15.26 15.94 -9.25
CA ARG A 213 15.96 17.15 -8.84
C ARG A 213 17.48 16.96 -8.79
N ASP A 214 17.94 15.84 -8.24
CA ASP A 214 19.36 15.52 -8.13
C ASP A 214 20.02 15.31 -9.52
N LEU A 215 19.24 14.83 -10.50
CA LEU A 215 19.66 14.72 -11.90
C LEU A 215 19.67 16.09 -12.63
N GLY A 216 19.09 17.12 -12.05
CA GLY A 216 18.97 18.45 -12.68
C GLY A 216 18.03 18.51 -13.89
N ILE A 217 17.07 17.56 -13.99
CA ILE A 217 16.10 17.46 -15.10
C ILE A 217 14.68 17.83 -14.64
N GLY A 218 13.80 18.08 -15.61
CA GLY A 218 12.38 18.28 -15.35
C GLY A 218 11.60 16.95 -15.27
N MET A 219 10.48 16.94 -14.54
CA MET A 219 9.61 15.75 -14.49
C MET A 219 9.11 15.29 -15.86
N LYS A 220 9.01 16.19 -16.83
CA LYS A 220 8.61 15.86 -18.21
C LYS A 220 9.69 15.10 -18.97
N GLU A 221 10.93 15.25 -18.58
CA GLU A 221 12.11 14.64 -19.20
C GLU A 221 12.49 13.32 -18.51
N TRP A 222 11.86 13.04 -17.37
CA TRP A 222 12.19 11.84 -16.63
C TRP A 222 11.57 10.60 -17.28
N ARG A 223 12.43 9.62 -17.55
CA ARG A 223 12.07 8.39 -18.27
C ARG A 223 11.00 7.52 -17.57
N HIS A 224 10.80 7.66 -16.25
CA HIS A 224 9.77 6.95 -15.48
C HIS A 224 8.53 7.80 -15.19
N ARG A 225 8.33 8.88 -15.94
CA ARG A 225 7.21 9.81 -15.75
C ARG A 225 5.84 9.12 -15.76
N GLU A 226 5.62 8.18 -16.69
CA GLU A 226 4.32 7.49 -16.80
C GLU A 226 4.05 6.61 -15.57
N PHE A 227 5.08 5.98 -15.00
CA PHE A 227 4.98 5.26 -13.74
C PHE A 227 4.68 6.22 -12.57
N ASP A 228 5.35 7.34 -12.51
CA ASP A 228 5.10 8.37 -11.48
C ASP A 228 3.66 8.90 -11.55
N LEU A 229 3.14 9.16 -12.75
CA LEU A 229 1.74 9.55 -12.94
C LEU A 229 0.77 8.43 -12.53
N PHE A 230 1.10 7.17 -12.81
CA PHE A 230 0.32 6.03 -12.34
C PHE A 230 0.24 6.00 -10.81
N VAL A 231 1.37 6.14 -10.11
CA VAL A 231 1.38 6.20 -8.64
C VAL A 231 0.59 7.40 -8.13
N ALA A 232 0.82 8.59 -8.72
CA ALA A 232 0.14 9.82 -8.32
C ALA A 232 -1.38 9.75 -8.49
N ALA A 233 -1.87 9.07 -9.52
CA ALA A 233 -3.31 8.88 -9.76
C ALA A 233 -3.96 7.96 -8.71
N ASN A 234 -3.22 7.04 -8.13
CA ASN A 234 -3.74 6.14 -7.10
C ASN A 234 -3.87 6.81 -5.71
N VAL A 235 -3.04 7.83 -5.40
CA VAL A 235 -3.08 8.51 -4.09
C VAL A 235 -4.46 9.09 -3.75
N PRO A 236 -5.13 9.89 -4.59
CA PRO A 236 -6.46 10.40 -4.28
C PRO A 236 -7.52 9.29 -4.17
N ILE A 237 -7.36 8.18 -4.89
CA ILE A 237 -8.28 7.04 -4.78
C ILE A 237 -8.09 6.37 -3.41
N TYR A 238 -6.85 6.15 -2.95
CA TYR A 238 -6.60 5.64 -1.59
C TYR A 238 -7.13 6.60 -0.54
N LEU A 239 -6.87 7.90 -0.66
CA LEU A 239 -7.34 8.90 0.29
C LEU A 239 -8.87 8.88 0.44
N PHE A 240 -9.60 8.73 -0.67
CA PHE A 240 -11.05 8.60 -0.63
C PHE A 240 -11.48 7.23 -0.10
N SER A 241 -10.83 6.15 -0.53
CA SER A 241 -11.18 4.77 -0.12
C SER A 241 -11.08 4.58 1.38
N ILE A 242 -10.00 5.06 2.01
CA ILE A 242 -9.76 4.85 3.44
C ILE A 242 -10.80 5.56 4.32
N GLN A 243 -11.33 6.71 3.85
CA GLN A 243 -12.41 7.44 4.52
C GLN A 243 -13.77 6.74 4.30
N TYR A 244 -14.08 6.42 3.04
CA TYR A 244 -15.35 5.86 2.64
C TYR A 244 -15.58 4.44 3.18
N LEU A 245 -14.54 3.59 3.19
CA LEU A 245 -14.64 2.19 3.64
C LEU A 245 -14.65 2.01 5.16
N GLY A 246 -14.46 3.08 5.91
CA GLY A 246 -14.50 3.04 7.38
C GLY A 246 -13.23 2.54 8.04
N ILE A 247 -12.06 2.82 7.45
CA ILE A 247 -10.80 2.24 7.90
C ILE A 247 -9.94 3.26 8.64
N HIS A 248 -9.75 4.46 8.08
CA HIS A 248 -8.86 5.44 8.65
C HIS A 248 -9.55 6.77 8.97
N TRP A 249 -9.00 7.47 9.93
CA TRP A 249 -9.26 8.87 10.21
C TRP A 249 -8.50 9.76 9.21
N ILE A 250 -8.97 10.99 8.98
CA ILE A 250 -8.24 11.89 8.08
C ILE A 250 -6.88 12.29 8.66
N SER A 251 -6.77 12.37 9.98
CA SER A 251 -5.51 12.64 10.68
C SER A 251 -4.48 11.52 10.54
N ASP A 252 -4.90 10.28 10.22
CA ASP A 252 -3.98 9.17 9.97
C ASP A 252 -3.18 9.36 8.67
N VAL A 253 -3.68 10.23 7.78
CA VAL A 253 -3.04 10.59 6.52
C VAL A 253 -1.80 11.46 6.74
N VAL A 254 -1.86 12.38 7.70
CA VAL A 254 -0.78 13.37 7.92
C VAL A 254 0.55 12.69 8.27
N PRO A 255 0.64 11.80 9.28
CA PRO A 255 1.90 11.12 9.58
C PRO A 255 2.28 10.06 8.53
N GLY A 256 1.30 9.55 7.78
CA GLY A 256 1.58 8.73 6.61
C GLY A 256 2.26 9.50 5.48
N ALA A 257 2.13 10.82 5.45
CA ALA A 257 2.68 11.70 4.42
C ALA A 257 4.05 12.32 4.79
N ILE A 258 4.51 12.18 6.02
CA ILE A 258 5.78 12.70 6.56
C ILE A 258 6.86 11.61 6.51
#